data_488c8d65b91b9e2e9a1c58cb912e0135
#
_entry.id   488c8d65b91b9e2e9a1c58cb912e0135
#
_cell.length_a   1.000
_cell.length_b   1.000
_cell.length_c   1.000
_cell.angle_alpha   90.00
_cell.angle_beta   90.00
_cell.angle_gamma   90.00
#
_symmetry.space_group_name_H-M   'P 1'
#
loop_
_entity.id
_entity.type
_entity.pdbx_description
1 polymer ?
#
loop_
_entity_poly.entity_id
_entity_poly.type
_entity_poly.pdbx_seq_one_letter_code
_entity_poly.pdbx_strand_id
1 'polypeptide(L)' 'MAKKRIYEVAKELGIENKIVVKKAQDLGFDVKSHMSSLDDKQVSKLVDSFKSAILLSHLLKRIRKFKS' A
#
# COMPACT_ATOMS: atom_id res chain seq x y z
N MET A 1 13.31 -11.25 -8.59
CA MET A 1 13.63 -9.86 -8.95
C MET A 1 12.68 -9.26 -9.95
N ALA A 2 11.45 -9.23 -9.63
CA ALA A 2 10.45 -8.63 -10.51
C ALA A 2 10.18 -7.22 -10.05
N LYS A 3 10.45 -6.27 -10.92
CA LYS A 3 10.10 -4.89 -10.65
C LYS A 3 8.64 -4.69 -11.02
N LYS A 4 7.89 -4.08 -10.14
CA LYS A 4 6.50 -3.75 -10.41
C LYS A 4 6.34 -2.25 -10.51
N ARG A 5 5.43 -1.83 -11.35
CA ARG A 5 5.12 -0.41 -11.46
C ARG A 5 4.02 -0.05 -10.47
N ILE A 6 3.96 1.22 -10.12
CA ILE A 6 3.00 1.67 -9.11
C ILE A 6 1.57 1.33 -9.52
N TYR A 7 1.22 1.53 -10.79
CA TYR A 7 -0.14 1.22 -11.24
C TYR A 7 -0.48 -0.25 -11.12
N GLU A 8 0.52 -1.12 -11.23
CA GLU A 8 0.30 -2.56 -11.06
C GLU A 8 -0.01 -2.87 -9.60
N VAL A 9 0.73 -2.26 -8.69
CA VAL A 9 0.49 -2.43 -7.24
C VAL A 9 -0.89 -1.89 -6.89
N ALA A 10 -1.24 -0.73 -7.42
CA ALA A 10 -2.54 -0.14 -7.19
C ALA A 10 -3.67 -1.07 -7.66
N LYS A 11 -3.48 -1.68 -8.82
CA LYS A 11 -4.46 -2.60 -9.37
C LYS A 11 -4.61 -3.84 -8.50
N GLU A 12 -3.50 -4.38 -8.04
CA GLU A 12 -3.52 -5.56 -7.17
C GLU A 12 -4.20 -5.28 -5.85
N LEU A 13 -3.98 -4.09 -5.30
CA LEU A 13 -4.57 -3.69 -4.02
C LEU A 13 -5.96 -3.10 -4.16
N GLY A 14 -6.39 -2.82 -5.38
CA GLY A 14 -7.69 -2.21 -5.62
C GLY A 14 -7.79 -0.79 -5.14
N ILE A 15 -6.70 -0.03 -5.21
CA ILE A 15 -6.67 1.38 -4.83
C ILE A 15 -6.26 2.24 -6.02
N GLU A 16 -6.48 3.54 -5.88
CA GLU A 16 -6.15 4.48 -6.93
C GLU A 16 -4.64 4.68 -7.05
N ASN A 17 -4.19 4.94 -8.26
CA ASN A 17 -2.78 5.18 -8.53
C ASN A 17 -2.24 6.34 -7.70
N LYS A 18 -3.03 7.40 -7.59
CA LYS A 18 -2.63 8.57 -6.82
C LYS A 18 -2.32 8.24 -5.37
N ILE A 19 -3.14 7.39 -4.77
CA ILE A 19 -2.97 6.99 -3.38
C ILE A 19 -1.68 6.21 -3.22
N VAL A 20 -1.41 5.30 -4.14
CA VAL A 20 -0.19 4.49 -4.08
C VAL A 20 1.05 5.36 -4.27
N VAL A 21 1.02 6.29 -5.23
CA VAL A 21 2.13 7.22 -5.46
C VAL A 21 2.39 8.05 -4.22
N LYS A 22 1.35 8.60 -3.64
CA LYS A 22 1.47 9.44 -2.45
C LYS A 22 2.05 8.64 -1.29
N LYS A 23 1.58 7.42 -1.10
CA LYS A 23 2.08 6.56 -0.04
C LYS A 23 3.55 6.20 -0.25
N ALA A 24 3.92 5.91 -1.48
CA ALA A 24 5.31 5.60 -1.80
C ALA A 24 6.21 6.79 -1.52
N GLN A 25 5.79 7.98 -1.86
CA GLN A 25 6.54 9.19 -1.56
C GLN A 25 6.64 9.41 -0.06
N ASP A 26 5.58 9.14 0.64
CA ASP A 26 5.53 9.27 2.09
C ASP A 26 6.51 8.31 2.78
N LEU A 27 6.69 7.14 2.20
CA LEU A 27 7.65 6.17 2.70
C LEU A 27 9.11 6.50 2.33
N GLY A 28 9.30 7.55 1.55
CA GLY A 28 10.62 7.98 1.15
C GLY A 28 11.11 7.39 -0.15
N PHE A 29 10.22 6.81 -0.94
CA PHE A 29 10.59 6.25 -2.23
C PHE A 29 10.67 7.37 -3.27
N ASP A 30 11.63 7.22 -4.18
CA ASP A 30 11.82 8.19 -5.26
C ASP A 30 10.89 7.87 -6.42
N VAL A 31 9.63 8.22 -6.26
CA VAL A 31 8.62 8.00 -7.29
C VAL A 31 7.98 9.33 -7.67
N LYS A 32 7.76 9.52 -8.96
CA LYS A 32 7.19 10.76 -9.48
C LYS A 32 5.77 10.57 -9.99
N SER A 33 5.46 9.38 -10.47
CA SER A 33 4.15 9.10 -11.04
C SER A 33 3.86 7.61 -10.95
N HIS A 34 2.65 7.24 -11.33
CA HIS A 34 2.24 5.84 -11.35
C HIS A 34 3.02 4.99 -12.35
N MET A 35 3.78 5.65 -13.22
CA MET A 35 4.63 4.94 -14.19
C MET A 35 5.98 4.54 -13.59
N SER A 36 6.30 5.05 -12.43
CA SER A 36 7.55 4.69 -11.75
C SER A 36 7.55 3.22 -11.36
N SER A 37 8.70 2.58 -11.49
CA SER A 37 8.84 1.18 -11.12
C SER A 37 9.45 1.07 -9.73
N LEU A 38 9.06 0.02 -9.03
CA LEU A 38 9.53 -0.25 -7.68
C LEU A 38 10.22 -1.61 -7.64
N ASP A 39 11.24 -1.69 -6.80
CA ASP A 39 11.90 -2.97 -6.54
C ASP A 39 11.02 -3.85 -5.68
N ASP A 40 11.35 -5.13 -5.66
CA ASP A 40 10.62 -6.11 -4.87
C ASP A 40 10.53 -5.68 -3.40
N LYS A 41 11.62 -5.18 -2.85
CA LYS A 41 11.65 -4.70 -1.47
C LYS A 41 10.73 -3.50 -1.26
N GLN A 42 10.73 -2.58 -2.21
CA GLN A 42 9.89 -1.39 -2.13
C GLN A 42 8.42 -1.76 -2.25
N VAL A 43 8.11 -2.66 -3.16
CA VAL A 43 6.73 -3.15 -3.33
C VAL A 43 6.26 -3.81 -2.04
N SER A 44 7.10 -4.64 -1.45
CA SER A 44 6.77 -5.33 -0.21
C SER A 44 6.47 -4.34 0.93
N LYS A 45 7.29 -3.32 1.07
CA LYS A 45 7.09 -2.29 2.08
C LYS A 45 5.80 -1.52 1.85
N LEU A 46 5.54 -1.18 0.60
CA LEU A 46 4.35 -0.44 0.23
C LEU A 46 3.08 -1.25 0.53
N VAL A 47 3.07 -2.49 0.11
CA VAL A 47 1.94 -3.39 0.34
C VAL A 47 1.73 -3.60 1.83
N ASP A 48 2.80 -3.82 2.55
CA ASP A 48 2.74 -4.03 4.00
C ASP A 48 2.15 -2.81 4.72
N SER A 49 2.52 -1.62 4.27
CA SER A 49 2.00 -0.38 4.82
C SER A 49 0.48 -0.30 4.67
N PHE A 50 -0.03 -0.68 3.51
CA PHE A 50 -1.47 -0.69 3.29
C PHE A 50 -2.17 -1.80 4.08
N LYS A 51 -1.54 -2.95 4.14
CA LYS A 51 -2.10 -4.08 4.90
C LYS A 51 -2.18 -3.78 6.38
N SER A 52 -1.18 -3.13 6.93
CA SER A 52 -1.18 -2.75 8.34
C SER A 52 -2.37 -1.87 8.68
N ALA A 53 -2.67 -0.90 7.82
CA ALA A 53 -3.81 -0.02 8.02
C ALA A 53 -5.13 -0.79 7.99
N ILE A 54 -5.25 -1.71 7.04
CA ILE A 54 -6.46 -2.54 6.92
C ILE A 54 -6.62 -3.45 8.13
N LEU A 55 -5.54 -4.05 8.57
CA LEU A 55 -5.57 -4.93 9.74
C LEU A 55 -5.98 -4.18 11.00
N LEU A 56 -5.47 -2.98 11.18
CA LEU A 56 -5.85 -2.16 12.32
C LEU A 56 -7.34 -1.85 12.31
N SER A 57 -7.88 -1.53 11.15
CA SER A 57 -9.31 -1.29 11.01
C SER A 57 -10.13 -2.50 11.41
N HIS A 58 -9.72 -3.65 10.96
CA HIS A 58 -10.41 -4.90 11.29
C HIS A 58 -10.35 -5.22 12.78
N LEU A 59 -9.20 -5.00 13.38
CA LEU A 59 -9.02 -5.24 14.82
C LEU A 59 -9.93 -4.32 15.62
N LEU A 60 -10.02 -3.06 15.24
CA LEU A 60 -10.87 -2.11 15.92
C LEU A 60 -12.34 -2.51 15.83
N LYS A 61 -12.76 -2.99 14.68
CA LYS A 61 -14.12 -3.45 14.48
C LYS A 61 -14.43 -4.66 15.35
N ARG A 62 -13.49 -5.57 15.46
CA ARG A 62 -13.64 -6.76 16.31
C ARG A 62 -13.78 -6.37 17.77
N ILE A 63 -12.98 -5.45 18.22
CA ILE A 63 -13.04 -4.97 19.59
C ILE A 63 -14.41 -4.38 19.90
N ARG A 64 -14.96 -3.62 18.96
CA ARG A 64 -16.30 -3.04 19.12
C ARG A 64 -17.37 -4.13 19.26
N LYS A 65 -17.30 -5.14 18.40
CA LYS A 65 -18.24 -6.26 18.47
C LYS A 65 -18.15 -6.98 19.79
N PHE A 66 -16.95 -7.12 20.28
CA PHE A 66 -16.71 -7.82 21.50
C PHE A 66 -17.33 -7.12 22.71
N LYS A 67 -17.33 -5.80 22.67
CA LYS A 67 -17.87 -5.02 23.77
C LYS A 67 -19.38 -4.96 23.78
N SER A 68 -20.00 -5.12 22.64
CA SER A 68 -21.45 -5.16 22.61
C SER A 68 -21.96 -6.54 22.92
#